data_58cda74b614da78113536dc458c2b175
#
_entry.id   58cda74b614da78113536dc458c2b175
#
_cell.length_a   1.000
_cell.length_b   1.000
_cell.length_c   1.000
_cell.angle_alpha   90.00
_cell.angle_beta   90.00
_cell.angle_gamma   90.00
#
_symmetry.space_group_name_H-M   'P 1'
#
loop_
_entity.id
_entity.type
_entity.pdbx_description
1 polymer ?
#
loop_
_entity_poly.entity_id
_entity_poly.type
_entity_poly.pdbx_seq_one_letter_code
_entity_poly.pdbx_strand_id
1 'polypeptide(L)'
;MAKIKVANPVVELDGDEMTRIIWQFIKDKLIHPYLDIDLKYYDLSVENRDATNDQVTIDAANAIKEHGVGVKCATITPDEARVEEFKLKKMWKSPNGTIRNILGGVIFREPIICKNVPRLVPGWTQPIIVGRHAFGDQYRATDFKFPGKGKLSIKFVGDDGKVIEHEVYDAPGSGVALAMYNLDESIKEFARASLNYGLQRGYPVYLSTKNTILKAYDGRFKDIFQEIYEAEFKAEFEKKKIWYEHRLIDDMVASALKWSGGYVWACKNYDGDVQSDIVAQGFGSLGLMTSVLMTPDGKTVEAEAAHGTVTRHYRQHQKGQETSTNSIASIFAWTRGLAHRAKLDDNAELKRFADTLEKVCVDTVESGFMTKDLALLIGPDQPWLSTTGFLDKIDENLQKAMATA
;
A
#
# COMPACT_ATOMS: atom_id res chain seq x y z
N MET A 1 19.03 -13.88 23.75
CA MET A 1 19.95 -13.30 22.77
C MET A 1 20.18 -11.83 23.08
N ALA A 2 21.34 -11.27 22.71
CA ALA A 2 21.48 -9.81 22.72
C ALA A 2 20.58 -9.21 21.67
N LYS A 3 20.00 -8.05 21.97
CA LYS A 3 19.15 -7.35 21.00
C LYS A 3 19.98 -6.78 19.86
N ILE A 4 19.44 -6.83 18.66
CA ILE A 4 20.04 -6.20 17.48
C ILE A 4 19.91 -4.68 17.63
N LYS A 5 21.03 -3.97 17.53
CA LYS A 5 21.04 -2.52 17.63
C LYS A 5 20.58 -1.88 16.33
N VAL A 6 19.58 -1.00 16.42
CA VAL A 6 19.10 -0.17 15.32
C VAL A 6 19.55 1.26 15.55
N ALA A 7 20.52 1.72 14.75
CA ALA A 7 21.23 2.97 15.04
C ALA A 7 20.38 4.22 14.81
N ASN A 8 19.47 4.19 13.83
CA ASN A 8 18.62 5.32 13.50
C ASN A 8 17.15 4.97 13.75
N PRO A 9 16.31 5.97 14.08
CA PRO A 9 14.93 5.72 14.47
C PRO A 9 14.06 5.24 13.30
N VAL A 10 12.97 4.57 13.66
CA VAL A 10 11.83 4.27 12.79
C VAL A 10 10.62 5.03 13.32
N VAL A 11 9.87 5.66 12.41
CA VAL A 11 8.63 6.35 12.76
C VAL A 11 7.50 5.35 12.84
N GLU A 12 6.82 5.28 13.97
CA GLU A 12 5.67 4.41 14.20
C GLU A 12 4.39 5.22 14.21
N LEU A 13 3.44 4.85 13.35
CA LEU A 13 2.11 5.43 13.27
C LEU A 13 1.09 4.41 13.76
N ASP A 14 0.60 4.58 14.98
CA ASP A 14 -0.45 3.73 15.55
C ASP A 14 -1.81 4.03 14.93
N GLY A 15 -2.75 3.12 15.07
CA GLY A 15 -4.03 3.18 14.35
C GLY A 15 -5.24 2.93 15.24
N ASP A 16 -6.22 2.24 14.66
CA ASP A 16 -7.56 2.07 15.25
C ASP A 16 -7.96 0.59 15.39
N GLU A 17 -8.91 0.35 16.27
CA GLU A 17 -9.71 -0.87 16.42
C GLU A 17 -8.87 -2.15 16.59
N MET A 18 -9.25 -3.27 15.93
CA MET A 18 -8.58 -4.56 16.12
C MET A 18 -7.11 -4.51 15.68
N THR A 19 -6.80 -3.77 14.63
CA THR A 19 -5.42 -3.64 14.14
C THR A 19 -4.51 -2.93 15.15
N ARG A 20 -5.01 -1.98 15.93
CA ARG A 20 -4.24 -1.35 17.01
C ARG A 20 -3.88 -2.36 18.11
N ILE A 21 -4.78 -3.25 18.48
CA ILE A 21 -4.54 -4.30 19.46
C ILE A 21 -3.47 -5.28 18.95
N ILE A 22 -3.60 -5.72 17.71
CA ILE A 22 -2.62 -6.58 17.04
C ILE A 22 -1.25 -5.91 16.94
N TRP A 23 -1.22 -4.63 16.61
CA TRP A 23 -0.01 -3.83 16.48
C TRP A 23 0.79 -3.80 17.78
N GLN A 24 0.11 -3.65 18.92
CA GLN A 24 0.76 -3.71 20.23
C GLN A 24 1.31 -5.10 20.52
N PHE A 25 0.56 -6.17 20.21
CA PHE A 25 1.05 -7.54 20.37
C PHE A 25 2.29 -7.83 19.52
N ILE A 26 2.31 -7.32 18.29
CA ILE A 26 3.48 -7.46 17.39
C ILE A 26 4.70 -6.79 18.03
N LYS A 27 4.56 -5.55 18.53
CA LYS A 27 5.67 -4.87 19.22
C LYS A 27 6.18 -5.65 20.42
N ASP A 28 5.28 -6.11 21.27
CA ASP A 28 5.62 -6.78 22.52
C ASP A 28 6.27 -8.16 22.31
N LYS A 29 5.84 -8.89 21.29
CA LYS A 29 6.29 -10.27 21.03
C LYS A 29 7.41 -10.37 19.99
N LEU A 30 7.35 -9.54 18.93
CA LEU A 30 8.19 -9.73 17.75
C LEU A 30 9.19 -8.60 17.49
N ILE A 31 9.05 -7.45 18.12
CA ILE A 31 9.93 -6.29 17.89
C ILE A 31 10.81 -6.03 19.11
N HIS A 32 10.22 -5.62 20.22
CA HIS A 32 10.98 -5.22 21.42
C HIS A 32 11.85 -6.32 22.04
N PRO A 33 11.49 -7.61 22.00
CA PRO A 33 12.37 -8.66 22.51
C PRO A 33 13.67 -8.84 21.70
N TYR A 34 13.64 -8.49 20.40
CA TYR A 34 14.73 -8.76 19.45
C TYR A 34 15.56 -7.53 19.10
N LEU A 35 14.95 -6.34 19.15
CA LEU A 35 15.56 -5.10 18.66
C LEU A 35 15.75 -4.08 19.79
N ASP A 36 16.92 -3.44 19.79
CA ASP A 36 17.18 -2.19 20.51
C ASP A 36 16.95 -1.05 19.51
N ILE A 37 15.73 -0.52 19.49
CA ILE A 37 15.23 0.41 18.49
C ILE A 37 14.56 1.63 19.12
N ASP A 38 14.87 2.81 18.61
CA ASP A 38 14.16 4.05 18.91
C ASP A 38 12.96 4.21 17.97
N LEU A 39 11.74 4.18 18.53
CA LEU A 39 10.51 4.38 17.80
C LEU A 39 9.99 5.79 18.05
N LYS A 40 9.89 6.58 16.97
CA LYS A 40 9.20 7.89 16.99
C LYS A 40 7.71 7.65 16.85
N TYR A 41 7.03 7.58 17.97
CA TYR A 41 5.63 7.18 18.08
C TYR A 41 4.67 8.35 17.80
N TYR A 42 3.70 8.10 16.92
CA TYR A 42 2.57 8.99 16.62
C TYR A 42 1.26 8.22 16.70
N ASP A 43 0.36 8.67 17.55
CA ASP A 43 -0.98 8.10 17.69
C ASP A 43 -1.92 8.67 16.62
N LEU A 44 -2.18 7.88 15.58
CA LEU A 44 -3.12 8.22 14.51
C LEU A 44 -4.52 7.63 14.71
N SER A 45 -4.89 7.29 15.95
CA SER A 45 -6.29 6.94 16.24
C SER A 45 -7.23 8.07 15.83
N VAL A 46 -8.45 7.73 15.46
CA VAL A 46 -9.44 8.72 15.01
C VAL A 46 -9.71 9.77 16.09
N GLU A 47 -9.69 9.37 17.37
CA GLU A 47 -9.86 10.29 18.50
C GLU A 47 -8.69 11.27 18.64
N ASN A 48 -7.45 10.81 18.50
CA ASN A 48 -6.28 11.71 18.61
C ASN A 48 -6.13 12.60 17.38
N ARG A 49 -6.48 12.12 16.19
CA ARG A 49 -6.55 12.98 15.00
C ARG A 49 -7.59 14.09 15.17
N ASP A 50 -8.76 13.77 15.75
CA ASP A 50 -9.78 14.77 16.05
C ASP A 50 -9.31 15.78 17.11
N ALA A 51 -8.69 15.29 18.19
CA ALA A 51 -8.17 16.13 19.26
C ALA A 51 -7.11 17.13 18.77
N THR A 52 -6.26 16.73 17.83
CA THR A 52 -5.18 17.54 17.26
C THR A 52 -5.57 18.29 15.98
N ASN A 53 -6.85 18.27 15.60
CA ASN A 53 -7.32 18.78 14.31
C ASN A 53 -6.52 18.22 13.10
N ASP A 54 -6.21 16.94 13.18
CA ASP A 54 -5.42 16.17 12.20
C ASP A 54 -3.95 16.60 12.06
N GLN A 55 -3.45 17.45 12.95
CA GLN A 55 -2.05 17.88 12.94
C GLN A 55 -1.10 16.72 13.16
N VAL A 56 -1.48 15.73 13.99
CA VAL A 56 -0.65 14.52 14.25
C VAL A 56 -0.33 13.76 12.97
N THR A 57 -1.23 13.71 12.00
CA THR A 57 -0.99 13.04 10.71
C THR A 57 0.07 13.77 9.90
N ILE A 58 0.04 15.10 9.90
CA ILE A 58 1.02 15.95 9.22
C ILE A 58 2.38 15.82 9.89
N ASP A 59 2.43 15.88 11.20
CA ASP A 59 3.66 15.73 11.99
C ASP A 59 4.31 14.35 11.77
N ALA A 60 3.51 13.30 11.76
CA ALA A 60 3.97 11.94 11.47
C ALA A 60 4.56 11.80 10.05
N ALA A 61 3.90 12.36 9.05
CA ALA A 61 4.40 12.33 7.67
C ALA A 61 5.72 13.09 7.51
N ASN A 62 5.86 14.24 8.17
CA ASN A 62 7.11 15.00 8.17
C ASN A 62 8.23 14.25 8.91
N ALA A 63 7.93 13.56 10.01
CA ALA A 63 8.88 12.70 10.69
C ALA A 63 9.36 11.55 9.80
N ILE A 64 8.47 10.91 9.04
CA ILE A 64 8.85 9.87 8.06
C ILE A 64 9.80 10.46 7.03
N LYS A 65 9.54 11.65 6.54
CA LYS A 65 10.39 12.35 5.57
C LYS A 65 11.78 12.64 6.14
N GLU A 66 11.85 13.01 7.41
CA GLU A 66 13.11 13.29 8.12
C GLU A 66 13.92 12.01 8.38
N HIS A 67 13.28 10.95 8.86
CA HIS A 67 13.96 9.72 9.28
C HIS A 67 14.06 8.64 8.20
N GLY A 68 13.33 8.79 7.10
CA GLY A 68 13.38 7.89 5.93
C GLY A 68 12.57 6.62 6.04
N VAL A 69 12.02 6.27 7.21
CA VAL A 69 11.26 5.03 7.42
C VAL A 69 10.06 5.28 8.32
N GLY A 70 8.89 4.91 7.83
CA GLY A 70 7.65 4.84 8.60
C GLY A 70 7.02 3.45 8.55
N VAL A 71 6.45 3.02 9.67
CA VAL A 71 5.60 1.83 9.76
C VAL A 71 4.24 2.25 10.30
N LYS A 72 3.17 1.86 9.63
CA LYS A 72 1.83 2.38 9.91
C LYS A 72 0.82 1.27 10.15
N CYS A 73 0.10 1.38 11.25
CA CYS A 73 -1.10 0.62 11.55
C CYS A 73 -2.30 1.15 10.73
N ALA A 74 -3.30 0.30 10.51
CA ALA A 74 -4.53 0.72 9.84
C ALA A 74 -5.32 1.75 10.66
N THR A 75 -5.89 2.72 9.96
CA THR A 75 -6.63 3.85 10.55
C THR A 75 -8.05 3.95 9.99
N ILE A 76 -8.98 4.43 10.79
CA ILE A 76 -10.35 4.74 10.36
C ILE A 76 -10.32 5.96 9.43
N THR A 77 -10.99 5.86 8.28
CA THR A 77 -11.43 7.03 7.50
C THR A 77 -12.91 7.21 7.80
N PRO A 78 -13.30 8.26 8.57
CA PRO A 78 -14.66 8.38 9.06
C PRO A 78 -15.65 8.74 7.96
N ASP A 79 -16.80 8.06 8.00
CA ASP A 79 -18.05 8.45 7.35
C ASP A 79 -19.00 9.13 8.36
N GLU A 80 -20.22 9.44 7.97
CA GLU A 80 -21.21 10.07 8.83
C GLU A 80 -21.48 9.25 10.11
N ALA A 81 -21.56 7.92 9.98
CA ALA A 81 -21.80 7.04 11.13
C ALA A 81 -20.63 7.06 12.12
N ARG A 82 -19.40 7.11 11.62
CA ARG A 82 -18.20 7.22 12.45
C ARG A 82 -18.07 8.57 13.12
N VAL A 83 -18.46 9.65 12.44
CA VAL A 83 -18.52 11.01 13.04
C VAL A 83 -19.47 11.02 14.23
N GLU A 84 -20.64 10.40 14.10
CA GLU A 84 -21.60 10.28 15.19
C GLU A 84 -21.09 9.38 16.34
N GLU A 85 -20.56 8.21 16.00
CA GLU A 85 -20.04 7.22 16.97
C GLU A 85 -18.95 7.82 17.86
N PHE A 86 -17.95 8.48 17.26
CA PHE A 86 -16.80 9.04 17.96
C PHE A 86 -16.99 10.51 18.37
N LYS A 87 -18.14 11.11 18.07
CA LYS A 87 -18.44 12.54 18.33
C LYS A 87 -17.36 13.46 17.76
N LEU A 88 -16.96 13.20 16.51
CA LEU A 88 -15.89 13.94 15.85
C LEU A 88 -16.34 15.35 15.49
N LYS A 89 -15.43 16.32 15.53
CA LYS A 89 -15.64 17.72 15.14
C LYS A 89 -16.04 17.84 13.67
N LYS A 90 -15.53 16.94 12.82
CA LYS A 90 -15.86 16.86 11.39
C LYS A 90 -15.50 15.50 10.81
N MET A 91 -15.90 15.25 9.58
CA MET A 91 -15.52 14.08 8.80
C MET A 91 -14.11 14.28 8.23
N TRP A 92 -13.10 13.80 8.97
CA TRP A 92 -11.70 13.93 8.62
C TRP A 92 -11.36 13.15 7.34
N LYS A 93 -10.44 13.70 6.54
CA LYS A 93 -9.90 13.00 5.35
C LYS A 93 -9.12 11.76 5.76
N SER A 94 -8.90 10.87 4.80
CA SER A 94 -8.04 9.71 5.00
C SER A 94 -6.62 10.14 5.37
N PRO A 95 -6.06 9.65 6.50
CA PRO A 95 -4.68 9.94 6.86
C PRO A 95 -3.70 9.41 5.82
N ASN A 96 -4.01 8.29 5.16
CA ASN A 96 -3.19 7.76 4.08
C ASN A 96 -3.06 8.77 2.93
N GLY A 97 -4.16 9.44 2.55
CA GLY A 97 -4.13 10.49 1.54
C GLY A 97 -3.22 11.67 1.93
N THR A 98 -3.29 12.11 3.18
CA THR A 98 -2.45 13.20 3.71
C THR A 98 -0.96 12.81 3.69
N ILE A 99 -0.62 11.61 4.17
CA ILE A 99 0.76 11.10 4.19
C ILE A 99 1.31 11.00 2.76
N ARG A 100 0.54 10.41 1.84
CA ARG A 100 0.93 10.26 0.43
C ARG A 100 1.17 11.59 -0.26
N ASN A 101 0.35 12.59 0.04
CA ASN A 101 0.51 13.93 -0.51
C ASN A 101 1.78 14.66 0.01
N ILE A 102 2.18 14.39 1.24
CA ILE A 102 3.38 14.98 1.84
C ILE A 102 4.65 14.28 1.35
N LEU A 103 4.63 12.95 1.29
CA LEU A 103 5.79 12.16 0.88
C LEU A 103 5.96 12.09 -0.64
N GLY A 104 4.85 12.07 -1.40
CA GLY A 104 4.86 11.71 -2.82
C GLY A 104 5.18 10.22 -3.02
N GLY A 105 5.46 9.84 -4.27
CA GLY A 105 5.90 8.49 -4.58
C GLY A 105 4.84 7.55 -5.10
N VAL A 106 5.13 6.26 -5.01
CA VAL A 106 4.34 5.17 -5.57
C VAL A 106 4.06 4.14 -4.48
N ILE A 107 2.83 3.63 -4.46
CA ILE A 107 2.44 2.55 -3.57
C ILE A 107 2.63 1.24 -4.31
N PHE A 108 3.54 0.39 -3.81
CA PHE A 108 3.72 -0.97 -4.29
C PHE A 108 2.97 -1.94 -3.38
N ARG A 109 2.05 -2.69 -3.98
CA ARG A 109 1.31 -3.75 -3.31
C ARG A 109 1.72 -5.09 -3.88
N GLU A 110 2.24 -5.95 -2.99
CA GLU A 110 2.81 -7.25 -3.34
C GLU A 110 2.13 -8.35 -2.53
N PRO A 111 1.66 -9.44 -3.18
CA PRO A 111 1.07 -10.57 -2.49
C PRO A 111 2.11 -11.35 -1.70
N ILE A 112 1.71 -11.80 -0.51
CA ILE A 112 2.44 -12.77 0.28
C ILE A 112 1.93 -14.16 -0.13
N ILE A 113 2.78 -14.98 -0.72
CA ILE A 113 2.39 -16.27 -1.28
C ILE A 113 2.70 -17.38 -0.27
N CYS A 114 1.63 -18.09 0.16
CA CYS A 114 1.73 -19.32 0.93
C CYS A 114 1.24 -20.49 0.05
N LYS A 115 2.05 -21.52 -0.11
CA LYS A 115 1.81 -22.61 -1.09
C LYS A 115 0.54 -23.40 -0.82
N ASN A 116 0.16 -23.55 0.46
CA ASN A 116 -1.03 -24.28 0.89
C ASN A 116 -2.31 -23.43 0.89
N VAL A 117 -2.23 -22.12 0.67
CA VAL A 117 -3.41 -21.26 0.54
C VAL A 117 -3.85 -21.26 -0.93
N PRO A 118 -5.06 -21.75 -1.24
CA PRO A 118 -5.56 -21.80 -2.61
C PRO A 118 -5.70 -20.40 -3.20
N ARG A 119 -5.29 -20.24 -4.45
CA ARG A 119 -5.47 -19.01 -5.23
C ARG A 119 -6.78 -19.07 -5.99
N LEU A 120 -7.52 -17.97 -6.05
CA LEU A 120 -8.72 -17.88 -6.89
C LEU A 120 -8.36 -17.92 -8.38
N VAL A 121 -7.16 -17.49 -8.72
CA VAL A 121 -6.57 -17.66 -10.07
C VAL A 121 -5.43 -18.67 -9.97
N PRO A 122 -5.68 -19.96 -10.24
CA PRO A 122 -4.70 -21.03 -10.02
C PRO A 122 -3.39 -20.87 -10.83
N GLY A 123 -3.46 -20.17 -11.96
CA GLY A 123 -2.31 -19.91 -12.82
C GLY A 123 -1.30 -18.91 -12.24
N TRP A 124 -1.65 -18.14 -11.22
CA TRP A 124 -0.75 -17.17 -10.61
C TRP A 124 0.25 -17.85 -9.68
N THR A 125 1.41 -18.18 -10.21
CA THR A 125 2.49 -18.88 -9.49
C THR A 125 3.63 -17.95 -9.06
N GLN A 126 3.66 -16.74 -9.61
CA GLN A 126 4.63 -15.68 -9.32
C GLN A 126 3.89 -14.41 -8.87
N PRO A 127 4.54 -13.53 -8.10
CA PRO A 127 3.90 -12.30 -7.64
C PRO A 127 3.49 -11.39 -8.81
N ILE A 128 2.30 -10.82 -8.71
CA ILE A 128 1.90 -9.64 -9.48
C ILE A 128 2.00 -8.45 -8.54
N ILE A 129 2.92 -7.54 -8.83
CA ILE A 129 3.18 -6.36 -8.00
C ILE A 129 2.49 -5.17 -8.64
N VAL A 130 1.47 -4.63 -7.97
CA VAL A 130 0.78 -3.43 -8.45
C VAL A 130 1.49 -2.20 -7.92
N GLY A 131 1.99 -1.36 -8.84
CA GLY A 131 2.52 -0.03 -8.55
C GLY A 131 1.45 1.03 -8.79
N ARG A 132 0.89 1.61 -7.74
CA ARG A 132 -0.15 2.63 -7.81
C ARG A 132 0.47 4.03 -7.76
N HIS A 133 0.18 4.86 -8.76
CA HIS A 133 0.50 6.29 -8.72
C HIS A 133 -0.30 6.97 -7.61
N ALA A 134 0.38 7.49 -6.60
CA ALA A 134 -0.27 8.00 -5.38
C ALA A 134 -0.66 9.49 -5.47
N PHE A 135 -0.80 10.05 -6.66
CA PHE A 135 -1.05 11.47 -6.87
C PHE A 135 -2.12 11.71 -7.95
N GLY A 136 -2.90 12.77 -7.76
CA GLY A 136 -3.79 13.30 -8.78
C GLY A 136 -5.01 12.44 -9.09
N ASP A 137 -5.53 12.58 -10.30
CA ASP A 137 -6.67 11.87 -10.86
C ASP A 137 -7.95 12.05 -10.00
N GLN A 138 -8.79 11.02 -9.88
CA GLN A 138 -10.05 11.06 -9.12
C GLN A 138 -9.86 11.45 -7.64
N TYR A 139 -8.71 11.17 -7.05
CA TYR A 139 -8.41 11.45 -5.63
C TYR A 139 -8.08 12.93 -5.37
N ARG A 140 -7.92 13.72 -6.42
CA ARG A 140 -7.73 15.18 -6.39
C ARG A 140 -8.73 15.90 -7.26
N ALA A 141 -9.83 15.24 -7.59
CA ALA A 141 -10.88 15.81 -8.41
C ALA A 141 -11.66 16.91 -7.70
N THR A 142 -12.13 17.85 -8.50
CA THR A 142 -13.18 18.79 -8.13
C THR A 142 -14.46 18.35 -8.80
N ASP A 143 -15.46 17.95 -8.01
CA ASP A 143 -16.76 17.51 -8.49
C ASP A 143 -17.89 18.36 -7.90
N PHE A 144 -18.96 18.53 -8.66
CA PHE A 144 -20.10 19.31 -8.26
C PHE A 144 -21.39 18.94 -9.02
N LYS A 145 -22.52 19.34 -8.46
CA LYS A 145 -23.84 19.23 -9.10
C LYS A 145 -24.20 20.56 -9.76
N PHE A 146 -24.66 20.53 -11.00
CA PHE A 146 -25.25 21.70 -11.63
C PHE A 146 -26.78 21.57 -11.68
N PRO A 147 -27.54 22.68 -11.39
CA PRO A 147 -28.96 22.58 -11.05
C PRO A 147 -29.90 22.56 -12.25
N GLY A 148 -29.41 22.82 -13.46
CA GLY A 148 -30.28 22.97 -14.62
C GLY A 148 -29.53 23.16 -15.93
N LYS A 149 -30.26 23.61 -16.96
CA LYS A 149 -29.74 23.87 -18.31
C LYS A 149 -28.63 24.92 -18.26
N GLY A 150 -27.54 24.67 -19.01
CA GLY A 150 -26.42 25.61 -19.11
C GLY A 150 -25.18 25.00 -19.77
N LYS A 151 -24.16 25.83 -19.97
CA LYS A 151 -22.89 25.43 -20.57
C LYS A 151 -21.86 25.09 -19.49
N LEU A 152 -21.27 23.89 -19.62
CA LEU A 152 -20.14 23.45 -18.83
C LEU A 152 -18.86 23.73 -19.59
N SER A 153 -17.93 24.47 -19.00
CA SER A 153 -16.61 24.75 -19.58
C SER A 153 -15.50 24.40 -18.61
N ILE A 154 -14.32 24.10 -19.17
CA ILE A 154 -13.07 23.95 -18.41
C ILE A 154 -12.09 25.01 -18.90
N LYS A 155 -11.39 25.67 -17.98
CA LYS A 155 -10.52 26.80 -18.29
C LYS A 155 -9.21 26.72 -17.54
N PHE A 156 -8.11 26.90 -18.25
CA PHE A 156 -6.78 27.09 -17.70
C PHE A 156 -6.30 28.52 -18.01
N VAL A 157 -5.75 29.18 -16.99
CA VAL A 157 -5.16 30.52 -17.12
C VAL A 157 -3.69 30.41 -16.72
N GLY A 158 -2.81 30.59 -17.68
CA GLY A 158 -1.35 30.61 -17.42
C GLY A 158 -0.91 31.89 -16.74
N ASP A 159 0.20 31.83 -16.00
CA ASP A 159 0.81 33.01 -15.38
C ASP A 159 1.29 34.03 -16.43
N ASP A 160 1.54 33.58 -17.66
CA ASP A 160 1.86 34.43 -18.83
C ASP A 160 0.61 35.10 -19.47
N GLY A 161 -0.55 34.92 -18.84
CA GLY A 161 -1.83 35.45 -19.30
C GLY A 161 -2.50 34.67 -20.43
N LYS A 162 -1.89 33.60 -20.92
CA LYS A 162 -2.54 32.74 -21.93
C LYS A 162 -3.69 31.97 -21.32
N VAL A 163 -4.78 31.89 -22.09
CA VAL A 163 -6.00 31.20 -21.69
C VAL A 163 -6.26 30.04 -22.65
N ILE A 164 -6.50 28.86 -22.06
CA ILE A 164 -7.01 27.68 -22.78
C ILE A 164 -8.39 27.39 -22.20
N GLU A 165 -9.42 27.40 -23.05
CA GLU A 165 -10.79 27.15 -22.61
C GLU A 165 -11.46 26.17 -23.58
N HIS A 166 -12.16 25.19 -23.03
CA HIS A 166 -12.93 24.24 -23.80
C HIS A 166 -14.37 24.19 -23.27
N GLU A 167 -15.33 24.32 -24.13
CA GLU A 167 -16.71 23.96 -23.85
C GLU A 167 -16.77 22.42 -23.75
N VAL A 168 -17.16 21.89 -22.58
CA VAL A 168 -17.26 20.45 -22.35
C VAL A 168 -18.59 19.93 -22.83
N TYR A 169 -19.69 20.62 -22.45
CA TYR A 169 -21.03 20.19 -22.79
C TYR A 169 -22.07 21.33 -22.68
N ASP A 170 -23.03 21.37 -23.61
CA ASP A 170 -24.23 22.22 -23.49
C ASP A 170 -25.33 21.36 -22.85
N ALA A 171 -25.49 21.49 -21.55
CA ALA A 171 -26.35 20.64 -20.74
C ALA A 171 -27.84 21.00 -20.93
N PRO A 172 -28.70 20.06 -21.30
CA PRO A 172 -30.14 20.31 -21.48
C PRO A 172 -30.90 20.31 -20.14
N GLY A 173 -30.28 19.95 -19.04
CA GLY A 173 -30.87 19.84 -17.70
C GLY A 173 -29.84 19.75 -16.59
N SER A 174 -30.27 19.39 -15.39
CA SER A 174 -29.40 19.20 -14.23
C SER A 174 -28.49 17.98 -14.38
N GLY A 175 -27.34 18.00 -13.71
CA GLY A 175 -26.38 16.90 -13.76
C GLY A 175 -25.24 17.05 -12.78
N VAL A 176 -24.19 16.27 -13.04
CA VAL A 176 -22.93 16.29 -12.27
C VAL A 176 -21.75 16.51 -13.20
N ALA A 177 -20.70 17.14 -12.71
CA ALA A 177 -19.46 17.34 -13.44
C ALA A 177 -18.27 17.10 -12.53
N LEU A 178 -17.13 16.73 -13.14
CA LEU A 178 -15.87 16.46 -12.47
C LEU A 178 -14.72 16.96 -13.33
N ALA A 179 -13.75 17.60 -12.68
CA ALA A 179 -12.45 17.89 -13.27
C ALA A 179 -11.36 17.26 -12.41
N MET A 180 -10.39 16.62 -13.05
CA MET A 180 -9.22 16.05 -12.41
C MET A 180 -7.94 16.48 -13.14
N TYR A 181 -6.79 16.34 -12.51
CA TYR A 181 -5.50 16.74 -13.07
C TYR A 181 -4.38 15.80 -12.67
N ASN A 182 -3.28 15.89 -13.40
CA ASN A 182 -2.00 15.33 -13.01
C ASN A 182 -0.87 16.27 -13.48
N LEU A 183 0.36 16.00 -13.04
CA LEU A 183 1.53 16.82 -13.35
C LEU A 183 2.62 15.97 -14.01
N ASP A 184 3.30 16.55 -15.00
CA ASP A 184 4.39 15.89 -15.71
C ASP A 184 5.48 15.37 -14.78
N GLU A 185 5.91 16.18 -13.80
CA GLU A 185 6.94 15.76 -12.85
C GLU A 185 6.48 14.57 -11.99
N SER A 186 5.23 14.58 -11.52
CA SER A 186 4.68 13.44 -10.77
C SER A 186 4.60 12.16 -11.62
N ILE A 187 4.27 12.28 -12.90
CA ILE A 187 4.25 11.15 -13.83
C ILE A 187 5.67 10.63 -14.09
N LYS A 188 6.66 11.53 -14.25
CA LYS A 188 8.08 11.12 -14.38
C LYS A 188 8.59 10.38 -13.15
N GLU A 189 8.26 10.87 -11.96
CA GLU A 189 8.57 10.21 -10.70
C GLU A 189 7.93 8.82 -10.60
N PHE A 190 6.67 8.71 -11.00
CA PHE A 190 5.94 7.44 -11.08
C PHE A 190 6.62 6.46 -12.06
N ALA A 191 7.04 6.94 -13.22
CA ALA A 191 7.77 6.13 -14.19
C ALA A 191 9.10 5.63 -13.61
N ARG A 192 9.92 6.51 -13.04
CA ARG A 192 11.20 6.13 -12.45
C ARG A 192 11.06 5.14 -11.30
N ALA A 193 10.13 5.37 -10.38
CA ALA A 193 9.89 4.47 -9.27
C ALA A 193 9.46 3.07 -9.75
N SER A 194 8.53 2.99 -10.70
CA SER A 194 8.03 1.73 -11.25
C SER A 194 9.12 0.95 -11.98
N LEU A 195 9.90 1.62 -12.82
CA LEU A 195 10.99 1.01 -13.58
C LEU A 195 12.14 0.57 -12.67
N ASN A 196 12.50 1.38 -11.66
CA ASN A 196 13.49 1.01 -10.65
C ASN A 196 13.05 -0.23 -9.86
N TYR A 197 11.76 -0.31 -9.49
CA TYR A 197 11.24 -1.47 -8.78
C TYR A 197 11.34 -2.74 -9.64
N GLY A 198 11.02 -2.65 -10.92
CA GLY A 198 11.21 -3.73 -11.87
C GLY A 198 12.67 -4.18 -11.96
N LEU A 199 13.63 -3.25 -12.03
CA LEU A 199 15.05 -3.56 -12.00
C LEU A 199 15.49 -4.27 -10.73
N GLN A 200 15.04 -3.79 -9.57
CA GLN A 200 15.39 -4.40 -8.28
C GLN A 200 14.87 -5.83 -8.16
N ARG A 201 13.66 -6.09 -8.66
CA ARG A 201 13.03 -7.42 -8.62
C ARG A 201 13.45 -8.33 -9.78
N GLY A 202 14.08 -7.79 -10.80
CA GLY A 202 14.36 -8.53 -12.03
C GLY A 202 13.09 -8.88 -12.82
N TYR A 203 12.07 -8.03 -12.76
CA TYR A 203 10.77 -8.23 -13.39
C TYR A 203 10.50 -7.19 -14.48
N PRO A 204 9.84 -7.59 -15.58
CA PRO A 204 9.32 -6.63 -16.55
C PRO A 204 8.29 -5.71 -15.92
N VAL A 205 8.11 -4.54 -16.53
CA VAL A 205 7.17 -3.51 -16.09
C VAL A 205 6.14 -3.24 -17.18
N TYR A 206 4.86 -3.27 -16.79
CA TYR A 206 3.75 -2.91 -17.66
C TYR A 206 3.04 -1.68 -17.10
N LEU A 207 2.91 -0.63 -17.94
CA LEU A 207 2.01 0.48 -17.66
C LEU A 207 0.67 0.22 -18.34
N SER A 208 -0.43 0.35 -17.63
CA SER A 208 -1.75 0.31 -18.25
C SER A 208 -2.47 1.66 -18.18
N THR A 209 -3.12 2.03 -19.27
CA THR A 209 -3.93 3.25 -19.40
C THR A 209 -5.14 3.00 -20.30
N LYS A 210 -6.00 4.00 -20.42
CA LYS A 210 -7.06 4.02 -21.46
C LYS A 210 -6.85 5.18 -22.43
N ASN A 211 -5.64 5.32 -22.97
CA ASN A 211 -5.25 6.42 -23.85
C ASN A 211 -6.02 6.47 -25.18
N THR A 212 -6.67 5.40 -25.57
CA THR A 212 -7.58 5.39 -26.74
C THR A 212 -8.84 6.21 -26.52
N ILE A 213 -9.24 6.41 -25.26
CA ILE A 213 -10.38 7.24 -24.83
C ILE A 213 -9.88 8.57 -24.27
N LEU A 214 -9.00 8.55 -23.27
CA LEU A 214 -8.40 9.73 -22.65
C LEU A 214 -7.09 10.09 -23.37
N LYS A 215 -7.22 10.56 -24.61
CA LYS A 215 -6.08 10.68 -25.55
C LYS A 215 -4.99 11.63 -25.06
N ALA A 216 -5.35 12.78 -24.51
CA ALA A 216 -4.39 13.74 -23.96
C ALA A 216 -3.95 13.34 -22.55
N TYR A 217 -4.89 13.01 -21.67
CA TYR A 217 -4.63 12.73 -20.27
C TYR A 217 -3.81 11.44 -20.08
N ASP A 218 -4.35 10.31 -20.49
CA ASP A 218 -3.66 9.01 -20.40
C ASP A 218 -2.51 8.89 -21.40
N GLY A 219 -2.63 9.55 -22.55
CA GLY A 219 -1.55 9.65 -23.53
C GLY A 219 -0.30 10.28 -22.96
N ARG A 220 -0.43 11.28 -22.06
CA ARG A 220 0.71 11.89 -21.40
C ARG A 220 1.45 10.90 -20.48
N PHE A 221 0.75 10.04 -19.74
CA PHE A 221 1.37 8.95 -18.97
C PHE A 221 2.16 8.00 -19.87
N LYS A 222 1.55 7.54 -20.95
CA LYS A 222 2.17 6.66 -21.93
C LYS A 222 3.46 7.27 -22.49
N ASP A 223 3.41 8.52 -22.93
CA ASP A 223 4.53 9.22 -23.57
C ASP A 223 5.69 9.42 -22.57
N ILE A 224 5.41 9.91 -21.37
CA ILE A 224 6.42 10.13 -20.34
C ILE A 224 7.10 8.81 -19.92
N PHE A 225 6.33 7.74 -19.72
CA PHE A 225 6.93 6.44 -19.41
C PHE A 225 7.86 5.95 -20.50
N GLN A 226 7.48 6.10 -21.76
CA GLN A 226 8.31 5.72 -22.90
C GLN A 226 9.59 6.56 -22.96
N GLU A 227 9.49 7.88 -22.82
CA GLU A 227 10.63 8.80 -22.80
C GLU A 227 11.64 8.43 -21.69
N ILE A 228 11.15 8.24 -20.47
CA ILE A 228 12.00 7.87 -19.30
C ILE A 228 12.62 6.50 -19.51
N TYR A 229 11.85 5.51 -19.97
CA TYR A 229 12.37 4.17 -20.23
C TYR A 229 13.53 4.19 -21.24
N GLU A 230 13.32 4.83 -22.37
CA GLU A 230 14.35 4.87 -23.43
C GLU A 230 15.59 5.66 -23.02
N ALA A 231 15.41 6.77 -22.31
CA ALA A 231 16.52 7.62 -21.91
C ALA A 231 17.32 7.09 -20.72
N GLU A 232 16.67 6.45 -19.75
CA GLU A 232 17.29 6.17 -18.45
C GLU A 232 17.38 4.67 -18.10
N PHE A 233 16.56 3.78 -18.66
CA PHE A 233 16.40 2.42 -18.17
C PHE A 233 16.65 1.32 -19.21
N LYS A 234 16.47 1.58 -20.48
CA LYS A 234 16.46 0.57 -21.54
C LYS A 234 17.70 -0.33 -21.52
N ALA A 235 18.88 0.26 -21.41
CA ALA A 235 20.14 -0.49 -21.41
C ALA A 235 20.25 -1.49 -20.25
N GLU A 236 19.83 -1.08 -19.04
CA GLU A 236 19.86 -1.97 -17.87
C GLU A 236 18.76 -3.04 -17.93
N PHE A 237 17.59 -2.72 -18.48
CA PHE A 237 16.51 -3.66 -18.72
C PHE A 237 16.96 -4.77 -19.72
N GLU A 238 17.54 -4.37 -20.85
CA GLU A 238 18.08 -5.31 -21.85
C GLU A 238 19.16 -6.21 -21.25
N LYS A 239 20.09 -5.64 -20.47
CA LYS A 239 21.14 -6.41 -19.77
C LYS A 239 20.55 -7.47 -18.82
N LYS A 240 19.45 -7.15 -18.14
CA LYS A 240 18.73 -8.09 -17.26
C LYS A 240 17.73 -8.98 -17.99
N LYS A 241 17.57 -8.83 -19.30
CA LYS A 241 16.61 -9.56 -20.14
C LYS A 241 15.16 -9.36 -19.67
N ILE A 242 14.83 -8.18 -19.20
CA ILE A 242 13.49 -7.72 -18.88
C ILE A 242 13.13 -6.56 -19.79
N TRP A 243 11.85 -6.16 -19.80
CA TRP A 243 11.32 -5.15 -20.72
C TRP A 243 10.29 -4.26 -20.04
N TYR A 244 9.98 -3.16 -20.70
CA TYR A 244 8.84 -2.29 -20.42
C TYR A 244 7.88 -2.34 -21.61
N GLU A 245 6.58 -2.37 -21.31
CA GLU A 245 5.53 -2.32 -22.31
C GLU A 245 4.34 -1.52 -21.77
N HIS A 246 3.74 -0.66 -22.62
CA HIS A 246 2.45 -0.05 -22.37
C HIS A 246 1.33 -0.91 -22.95
N ARG A 247 0.24 -1.09 -22.18
CA ARG A 247 -0.98 -1.78 -22.64
C ARG A 247 -2.23 -1.00 -22.28
N LEU A 248 -3.30 -1.22 -23.03
CA LEU A 248 -4.63 -0.76 -22.60
C LEU A 248 -5.06 -1.52 -21.35
N ILE A 249 -5.74 -0.84 -20.42
CA ILE A 249 -6.11 -1.42 -19.13
C ILE A 249 -6.94 -2.70 -19.24
N ASP A 250 -7.91 -2.73 -20.14
CA ASP A 250 -8.75 -3.91 -20.40
C ASP A 250 -7.94 -5.09 -20.97
N ASP A 251 -7.00 -4.82 -21.88
CA ASP A 251 -6.08 -5.83 -22.42
C ASP A 251 -5.11 -6.33 -21.34
N MET A 252 -4.62 -5.43 -20.50
CA MET A 252 -3.76 -5.80 -19.37
C MET A 252 -4.48 -6.68 -18.34
N VAL A 253 -5.73 -6.38 -18.02
CA VAL A 253 -6.57 -7.23 -17.14
C VAL A 253 -6.73 -8.63 -17.74
N ALA A 254 -7.03 -8.72 -19.03
CA ALA A 254 -7.15 -10.01 -19.71
C ALA A 254 -5.83 -10.79 -19.72
N SER A 255 -4.71 -10.10 -19.90
CA SER A 255 -3.36 -10.69 -19.83
C SER A 255 -3.00 -11.16 -18.42
N ALA A 256 -3.30 -10.35 -17.41
CA ALA A 256 -3.06 -10.69 -16.00
C ALA A 256 -3.74 -12.01 -15.58
N LEU A 257 -4.98 -12.24 -16.05
CA LEU A 257 -5.70 -13.49 -15.77
C LEU A 257 -5.12 -14.72 -16.48
N LYS A 258 -4.36 -14.52 -17.56
CA LYS A 258 -3.77 -15.61 -18.37
C LYS A 258 -2.32 -15.90 -18.01
N TRP A 259 -1.60 -14.91 -17.54
CA TRP A 259 -0.17 -15.02 -17.21
C TRP A 259 0.04 -15.58 -15.81
N SER A 260 1.24 -16.09 -15.58
CA SER A 260 1.63 -16.69 -14.29
C SER A 260 2.05 -15.68 -13.21
N GLY A 261 2.19 -14.41 -13.55
CA GLY A 261 2.77 -13.39 -12.69
C GLY A 261 4.24 -13.11 -13.00
N GLY A 262 4.98 -12.56 -12.04
CA GLY A 262 6.39 -12.21 -12.21
C GLY A 262 6.58 -10.89 -12.96
N TYR A 263 5.78 -9.87 -12.66
CA TYR A 263 5.88 -8.55 -13.27
C TYR A 263 5.40 -7.45 -12.32
N VAL A 264 5.82 -6.22 -12.62
CA VAL A 264 5.31 -5.00 -12.01
C VAL A 264 4.24 -4.40 -12.92
N TRP A 265 3.08 -4.16 -12.37
CA TRP A 265 1.96 -3.53 -13.05
C TRP A 265 1.79 -2.10 -12.57
N ALA A 266 2.31 -1.14 -13.33
CA ALA A 266 2.17 0.27 -13.05
C ALA A 266 0.77 0.76 -13.48
N CYS A 267 0.03 1.28 -12.51
CA CYS A 267 -1.35 1.72 -12.66
C CYS A 267 -1.51 3.19 -12.26
N LYS A 268 -2.37 3.93 -12.96
CA LYS A 268 -2.85 5.21 -12.49
C LYS A 268 -3.56 5.06 -11.14
N ASN A 269 -3.81 6.16 -10.46
CA ASN A 269 -4.25 6.18 -9.07
C ASN A 269 -5.48 5.29 -8.81
N TYR A 270 -6.59 5.52 -9.51
CA TYR A 270 -7.82 4.72 -9.33
C TYR A 270 -7.66 3.27 -9.82
N ASP A 271 -7.05 3.08 -11.00
CA ASP A 271 -6.81 1.75 -11.56
C ASP A 271 -5.97 0.91 -10.58
N GLY A 272 -4.94 1.50 -9.98
CA GLY A 272 -4.08 0.84 -8.99
C GLY A 272 -4.80 0.50 -7.69
N ASP A 273 -5.73 1.34 -7.26
CA ASP A 273 -6.58 1.04 -6.10
C ASP A 273 -7.43 -0.21 -6.34
N VAL A 274 -8.14 -0.25 -7.46
CA VAL A 274 -9.03 -1.37 -7.80
C VAL A 274 -8.25 -2.64 -8.14
N GLN A 275 -7.21 -2.54 -8.97
CA GLN A 275 -6.47 -3.72 -9.42
C GLN A 275 -5.65 -4.35 -8.30
N SER A 276 -5.14 -3.57 -7.34
CA SER A 276 -4.42 -4.15 -6.19
C SER A 276 -5.33 -5.02 -5.32
N ASP A 277 -6.57 -4.64 -5.13
CA ASP A 277 -7.54 -5.44 -4.38
C ASP A 277 -7.95 -6.71 -5.14
N ILE A 278 -8.16 -6.62 -6.46
CA ILE A 278 -8.43 -7.80 -7.31
C ILE A 278 -7.25 -8.78 -7.24
N VAL A 279 -6.02 -8.30 -7.37
CA VAL A 279 -4.81 -9.12 -7.29
C VAL A 279 -4.70 -9.77 -5.91
N ALA A 280 -4.94 -9.03 -4.82
CA ALA A 280 -4.92 -9.56 -3.46
C ALA A 280 -5.91 -10.72 -3.29
N GLN A 281 -7.15 -10.52 -3.72
CA GLN A 281 -8.18 -11.58 -3.67
C GLN A 281 -7.83 -12.76 -4.56
N GLY A 282 -7.28 -12.51 -5.73
CA GLY A 282 -6.83 -13.57 -6.65
C GLY A 282 -5.73 -14.46 -6.06
N PHE A 283 -4.86 -13.90 -5.22
CA PHE A 283 -3.86 -14.66 -4.45
C PHE A 283 -4.40 -15.29 -3.15
N GLY A 284 -5.67 -15.04 -2.81
CA GLY A 284 -6.38 -15.71 -1.72
C GLY A 284 -6.94 -14.78 -0.65
N SER A 285 -6.24 -13.75 -0.24
CA SER A 285 -6.70 -12.86 0.85
C SER A 285 -6.01 -11.49 0.81
N LEU A 286 -6.78 -10.44 1.07
CA LEU A 286 -6.23 -9.10 1.33
C LEU A 286 -5.32 -9.07 2.58
N GLY A 287 -5.52 -9.99 3.53
CA GLY A 287 -4.63 -10.20 4.68
C GLY A 287 -3.24 -10.74 4.32
N LEU A 288 -3.03 -11.12 3.06
CA LEU A 288 -1.75 -11.56 2.50
C LEU A 288 -1.19 -10.57 1.48
N MET A 289 -1.42 -9.27 1.68
CA MET A 289 -0.93 -8.22 0.80
C MET A 289 -0.11 -7.20 1.58
N THR A 290 1.12 -6.94 1.11
CA THR A 290 1.94 -5.82 1.61
C THR A 290 1.56 -4.53 0.90
N SER A 291 1.78 -3.39 1.55
CA SER A 291 1.62 -2.07 0.96
C SER A 291 2.79 -1.19 1.39
N VAL A 292 3.58 -0.75 0.44
CA VAL A 292 4.77 0.07 0.67
C VAL A 292 4.73 1.30 -0.22
N LEU A 293 4.64 2.48 0.39
CA LEU A 293 4.86 3.75 -0.29
C LEU A 293 6.37 3.99 -0.37
N MET A 294 6.89 4.21 -1.56
CA MET A 294 8.30 4.55 -1.79
C MET A 294 8.41 5.87 -2.54
N THR A 295 9.26 6.77 -2.05
CA THR A 295 9.59 8.02 -2.76
C THR A 295 10.37 7.72 -4.03
N PRO A 296 10.33 8.62 -5.05
CA PRO A 296 10.97 8.36 -6.35
C PRO A 296 12.48 8.11 -6.27
N ASP A 297 13.15 8.74 -5.32
CA ASP A 297 14.58 8.55 -5.06
C ASP A 297 14.90 7.26 -4.28
N GLY A 298 13.87 6.52 -3.85
CA GLY A 298 14.00 5.29 -3.09
C GLY A 298 14.55 5.45 -1.67
N LYS A 299 14.66 6.67 -1.17
CA LYS A 299 15.25 6.95 0.15
C LYS A 299 14.26 6.87 1.30
N THR A 300 13.00 7.17 1.03
CA THR A 300 11.95 7.16 2.05
C THR A 300 10.89 6.11 1.75
N VAL A 301 10.53 5.36 2.77
CA VAL A 301 9.50 4.31 2.70
C VAL A 301 8.52 4.46 3.86
N GLU A 302 7.25 4.31 3.56
CA GLU A 302 6.20 4.09 4.57
C GLU A 302 5.51 2.76 4.25
N ALA A 303 5.57 1.82 5.19
CA ALA A 303 5.01 0.48 5.06
C ALA A 303 3.76 0.33 5.93
N GLU A 304 2.70 -0.21 5.34
CA GLU A 304 1.42 -0.45 6.02
C GLU A 304 0.81 -1.80 5.60
N ALA A 305 -0.21 -2.25 6.32
CA ALA A 305 -1.08 -3.33 5.85
C ALA A 305 -2.07 -2.77 4.81
N ALA A 306 -2.34 -3.53 3.76
CA ALA A 306 -3.25 -3.10 2.69
C ALA A 306 -4.74 -3.17 3.08
N HIS A 307 -5.07 -3.72 4.25
CA HIS A 307 -6.44 -3.84 4.76
C HIS A 307 -6.81 -2.77 5.78
N GLY A 308 -8.09 -2.67 6.13
CA GLY A 308 -8.61 -1.74 7.13
C GLY A 308 -8.45 -2.22 8.58
N THR A 309 -9.18 -1.58 9.49
CA THR A 309 -9.05 -1.73 10.95
C THR A 309 -9.71 -2.98 11.55
N VAL A 310 -10.38 -3.80 10.72
CA VAL A 310 -11.07 -5.05 11.11
C VAL A 310 -12.14 -4.81 12.19
N THR A 311 -13.05 -3.90 11.92
CA THR A 311 -14.11 -3.44 12.85
C THR A 311 -14.93 -4.58 13.43
N ARG A 312 -15.32 -5.57 12.60
CA ARG A 312 -16.15 -6.70 13.07
C ARG A 312 -15.46 -7.49 14.19
N HIS A 313 -14.18 -7.81 14.05
CA HIS A 313 -13.43 -8.50 15.08
C HIS A 313 -13.19 -7.63 16.32
N TYR A 314 -13.01 -6.31 16.11
CA TYR A 314 -12.93 -5.39 17.24
C TYR A 314 -14.21 -5.38 18.08
N ARG A 315 -15.38 -5.39 17.45
CA ARG A 315 -16.68 -5.49 18.15
C ARG A 315 -16.83 -6.81 18.95
N GLN A 316 -16.32 -7.90 18.41
CA GLN A 316 -16.25 -9.19 19.13
C GLN A 316 -15.32 -9.10 20.33
N HIS A 317 -14.14 -8.53 20.14
CA HIS A 317 -13.15 -8.32 21.20
C HIS A 317 -13.69 -7.46 22.34
N GLN A 318 -14.40 -6.37 22.03
CA GLN A 318 -15.06 -5.51 23.02
C GLN A 318 -16.09 -6.26 23.89
N LYS A 319 -16.68 -7.33 23.36
CA LYS A 319 -17.61 -8.23 24.07
C LYS A 319 -16.92 -9.35 24.86
N GLY A 320 -15.59 -9.33 24.93
CA GLY A 320 -14.81 -10.38 25.57
C GLY A 320 -14.77 -11.70 24.79
N GLN A 321 -15.13 -11.69 23.51
CA GLN A 321 -15.08 -12.88 22.66
C GLN A 321 -13.71 -13.06 22.05
N GLU A 322 -13.25 -14.31 21.96
CA GLU A 322 -12.02 -14.64 21.24
C GLU A 322 -12.16 -14.33 19.74
N THR A 323 -11.12 -13.79 19.17
CA THR A 323 -11.05 -13.49 17.73
C THR A 323 -9.94 -14.29 17.07
N SER A 324 -10.07 -14.52 15.78
CA SER A 324 -9.03 -15.08 14.93
C SER A 324 -8.77 -14.09 13.78
N THR A 325 -7.96 -13.10 14.04
CA THR A 325 -7.63 -12.03 13.10
C THR A 325 -6.24 -12.27 12.53
N ASN A 326 -6.13 -12.26 11.20
CA ASN A 326 -4.85 -12.41 10.51
C ASN A 326 -3.96 -11.18 10.74
N SER A 327 -2.79 -11.41 11.32
CA SER A 327 -1.80 -10.38 11.64
C SER A 327 -0.64 -10.29 10.64
N ILE A 328 -0.62 -11.13 9.61
CA ILE A 328 0.53 -11.27 8.69
C ILE A 328 0.85 -9.96 8.00
N ALA A 329 -0.15 -9.28 7.43
CA ALA A 329 0.07 -8.03 6.72
C ALA A 329 0.63 -6.92 7.64
N SER A 330 0.21 -6.87 8.91
CA SER A 330 0.74 -5.94 9.91
C SER A 330 2.18 -6.30 10.30
N ILE A 331 2.51 -7.58 10.43
CA ILE A 331 3.90 -8.03 10.64
C ILE A 331 4.79 -7.62 9.47
N PHE A 332 4.32 -7.80 8.24
CA PHE A 332 5.06 -7.41 7.04
C PHE A 332 5.21 -5.89 6.88
N ALA A 333 4.29 -5.10 7.40
CA ALA A 333 4.50 -3.65 7.50
C ALA A 333 5.76 -3.34 8.32
N TRP A 334 5.93 -3.99 9.47
CA TRP A 334 7.16 -3.88 10.28
C TRP A 334 8.39 -4.38 9.53
N THR A 335 8.35 -5.57 8.97
CA THR A 335 9.53 -6.16 8.30
C THR A 335 9.96 -5.36 7.08
N ARG A 336 9.03 -4.83 6.29
CA ARG A 336 9.35 -3.98 5.13
C ARG A 336 9.98 -2.66 5.56
N GLY A 337 9.47 -2.02 6.59
CA GLY A 337 10.08 -0.82 7.18
C GLY A 337 11.46 -1.10 7.75
N LEU A 338 11.62 -2.17 8.52
CA LEU A 338 12.90 -2.57 9.09
C LEU A 338 13.94 -2.96 8.03
N ALA A 339 13.53 -3.65 6.97
CA ALA A 339 14.42 -3.98 5.85
C ALA A 339 14.92 -2.71 5.14
N HIS A 340 14.07 -1.70 5.00
CA HIS A 340 14.48 -0.41 4.44
C HIS A 340 15.43 0.33 5.40
N ARG A 341 15.16 0.34 6.71
CA ARG A 341 16.07 0.88 7.72
C ARG A 341 17.44 0.20 7.66
N ALA A 342 17.44 -1.13 7.56
CA ALA A 342 18.65 -1.92 7.41
C ALA A 342 19.46 -1.54 6.17
N LYS A 343 18.79 -1.32 5.06
CA LYS A 343 19.40 -0.86 3.81
C LYS A 343 20.04 0.53 3.94
N LEU A 344 19.33 1.47 4.57
CA LEU A 344 19.83 2.85 4.75
C LEU A 344 21.02 2.89 5.71
N ASP A 345 21.07 2.00 6.70
CA ASP A 345 22.10 1.97 7.76
C ASP A 345 23.21 0.94 7.48
N ASP A 346 23.16 0.23 6.35
CA ASP A 346 24.04 -0.90 6.04
C ASP A 346 24.10 -1.95 7.18
N ASN A 347 22.93 -2.26 7.78
CA ASN A 347 22.79 -3.15 8.91
C ASN A 347 22.35 -4.55 8.49
N ALA A 348 23.32 -5.43 8.25
CA ALA A 348 23.07 -6.79 7.79
C ALA A 348 22.30 -7.65 8.82
N GLU A 349 22.49 -7.44 10.13
CA GLU A 349 21.77 -8.19 11.16
C GLU A 349 20.30 -7.84 11.19
N LEU A 350 19.97 -6.54 11.08
CA LEU A 350 18.58 -6.08 10.99
C LEU A 350 17.90 -6.59 9.70
N LYS A 351 18.62 -6.59 8.58
CA LYS A 351 18.10 -7.15 7.32
C LYS A 351 17.78 -8.63 7.48
N ARG A 352 18.70 -9.40 8.05
CA ARG A 352 18.50 -10.82 8.32
C ARG A 352 17.31 -11.07 9.25
N PHE A 353 17.15 -10.27 10.31
CA PHE A 353 16.00 -10.36 11.18
C PHE A 353 14.68 -10.17 10.44
N ALA A 354 14.58 -9.11 9.64
CA ALA A 354 13.36 -8.81 8.86
C ALA A 354 13.04 -9.96 7.89
N ASP A 355 14.01 -10.45 7.14
CA ASP A 355 13.84 -11.56 6.20
C ASP A 355 13.46 -12.86 6.91
N THR A 356 14.06 -13.13 8.08
CA THR A 356 13.75 -14.31 8.88
C THR A 356 12.32 -14.26 9.40
N LEU A 357 11.85 -13.12 9.89
CA LEU A 357 10.49 -12.98 10.38
C LEU A 357 9.47 -13.16 9.25
N GLU A 358 9.71 -12.61 8.06
CA GLU A 358 8.86 -12.86 6.87
C GLU A 358 8.79 -14.35 6.53
N LYS A 359 9.96 -15.00 6.46
CA LYS A 359 10.02 -16.43 6.19
C LYS A 359 9.30 -17.26 7.23
N VAL A 360 9.46 -16.95 8.52
CA VAL A 360 8.77 -17.62 9.62
C VAL A 360 7.26 -17.49 9.50
N CYS A 361 6.73 -16.33 9.11
CA CYS A 361 5.29 -16.15 8.88
C CYS A 361 4.79 -17.11 7.79
N VAL A 362 5.46 -17.16 6.66
CA VAL A 362 5.08 -18.03 5.55
C VAL A 362 5.21 -19.50 5.92
N ASP A 363 6.34 -19.91 6.49
CA ASP A 363 6.60 -21.30 6.91
C ASP A 363 5.58 -21.77 7.97
N THR A 364 5.16 -20.90 8.87
CA THR A 364 4.15 -21.21 9.89
C THR A 364 2.80 -21.52 9.25
N VAL A 365 2.35 -20.71 8.31
CA VAL A 365 1.12 -20.98 7.55
C VAL A 365 1.25 -22.27 6.73
N GLU A 366 2.36 -22.45 6.03
CA GLU A 366 2.60 -23.65 5.21
C GLU A 366 2.70 -24.94 6.06
N SER A 367 3.05 -24.81 7.34
CA SER A 367 3.06 -25.91 8.30
C SER A 367 1.67 -26.24 8.88
N GLY A 368 0.63 -25.54 8.47
CA GLY A 368 -0.74 -25.76 8.89
C GLY A 368 -1.18 -24.94 10.12
N PHE A 369 -0.39 -23.97 10.56
CA PHE A 369 -0.75 -23.06 11.66
C PHE A 369 -1.13 -21.69 11.08
N MET A 370 -2.40 -21.34 11.19
CA MET A 370 -2.95 -20.12 10.56
C MET A 370 -4.17 -19.60 11.29
N THR A 371 -4.60 -18.41 10.94
CA THR A 371 -5.86 -17.83 11.39
C THR A 371 -7.04 -18.34 10.57
N LYS A 372 -8.25 -18.11 11.09
CA LYS A 372 -9.49 -18.67 10.56
C LYS A 372 -9.77 -18.29 9.11
N ASP A 373 -9.45 -17.07 8.71
CA ASP A 373 -9.62 -16.56 7.34
C ASP A 373 -8.88 -17.43 6.31
N LEU A 374 -7.63 -17.80 6.59
CA LEU A 374 -6.83 -18.65 5.73
C LEU A 374 -7.29 -20.12 5.80
N ALA A 375 -7.60 -20.60 7.00
CA ALA A 375 -8.07 -21.97 7.18
C ALA A 375 -9.35 -22.25 6.38
N LEU A 376 -10.29 -21.32 6.36
CA LEU A 376 -11.54 -21.44 5.59
C LEU A 376 -11.29 -21.49 4.06
N LEU A 377 -10.22 -20.90 3.58
CA LEU A 377 -9.83 -21.00 2.17
C LEU A 377 -9.29 -22.39 1.81
N ILE A 378 -8.63 -23.06 2.75
CA ILE A 378 -8.05 -24.39 2.56
C ILE A 378 -9.17 -25.44 2.61
N GLY A 379 -10.03 -25.39 3.62
CA GLY A 379 -11.14 -26.31 3.73
C GLY A 379 -11.70 -26.40 5.15
N PRO A 380 -12.85 -27.11 5.32
CA PRO A 380 -13.57 -27.16 6.59
C PRO A 380 -12.81 -27.90 7.71
N ASP A 381 -11.90 -28.79 7.35
CA ASP A 381 -11.14 -29.61 8.28
C ASP A 381 -9.80 -28.99 8.70
N GLN A 382 -9.44 -27.83 8.12
CA GLN A 382 -8.21 -27.14 8.47
C GLN A 382 -8.34 -26.48 9.85
N PRO A 383 -7.52 -26.87 10.84
CA PRO A 383 -7.49 -26.20 12.14
C PRO A 383 -7.01 -24.75 12.02
N TRP A 384 -7.47 -23.91 12.93
CA TRP A 384 -7.05 -22.51 13.00
C TRP A 384 -6.74 -22.09 14.44
N LEU A 385 -5.96 -21.03 14.55
CA LEU A 385 -5.55 -20.44 15.81
C LEU A 385 -6.26 -19.11 16.04
N SER A 386 -6.42 -18.74 17.31
CA SER A 386 -6.84 -17.40 17.69
C SER A 386 -5.80 -16.35 17.28
N THR A 387 -6.16 -15.07 17.35
CA THR A 387 -5.24 -13.95 17.11
C THR A 387 -3.97 -14.07 17.94
N THR A 388 -4.11 -14.28 19.24
CA THR A 388 -2.97 -14.43 20.16
C THR A 388 -2.21 -15.73 19.95
N GLY A 389 -2.93 -16.84 19.76
CA GLY A 389 -2.33 -18.16 19.51
C GLY A 389 -1.48 -18.19 18.24
N PHE A 390 -1.90 -17.50 17.20
CA PHE A 390 -1.12 -17.38 15.98
C PHE A 390 0.16 -16.56 16.19
N LEU A 391 0.08 -15.42 16.89
CA LEU A 391 1.25 -14.62 17.23
C LEU A 391 2.23 -15.35 18.15
N ASP A 392 1.73 -16.13 19.11
CA ASP A 392 2.56 -16.98 19.98
C ASP A 392 3.30 -18.04 19.16
N LYS A 393 2.63 -18.63 18.17
CA LYS A 393 3.26 -19.60 17.26
C LYS A 393 4.32 -18.99 16.38
N ILE A 394 4.09 -17.78 15.87
CA ILE A 394 5.09 -17.01 15.12
C ILE A 394 6.32 -16.74 16.02
N ASP A 395 6.12 -16.27 17.25
CA ASP A 395 7.22 -16.00 18.17
C ASP A 395 8.02 -17.27 18.50
N GLU A 396 7.34 -18.38 18.80
CA GLU A 396 8.00 -19.68 19.02
C GLU A 396 8.90 -20.08 17.85
N ASN A 397 8.38 -19.96 16.62
CA ASN A 397 9.13 -20.31 15.42
C ASN A 397 10.26 -19.31 15.11
N LEU A 398 10.05 -18.03 15.41
CA LEU A 398 11.07 -17.00 15.26
C LEU A 398 12.25 -17.23 16.21
N GLN A 399 11.97 -17.57 17.48
CA GLN A 399 13.01 -17.90 18.45
C GLN A 399 13.88 -19.08 17.98
N LYS A 400 13.25 -20.13 17.43
CA LYS A 400 13.97 -21.27 16.85
C LYS A 400 14.83 -20.86 15.65
N ALA A 401 14.27 -20.09 14.73
CA ALA A 401 14.98 -19.64 13.53
C ALA A 401 16.17 -18.73 13.87
N MET A 402 16.00 -17.83 14.85
CA MET A 402 17.09 -16.93 15.29
C MET A 402 18.17 -17.64 16.10
N ALA A 403 17.88 -18.77 16.75
CA ALA A 403 18.86 -19.56 17.48
C ALA A 403 19.76 -20.40 16.58
N THR A 404 19.29 -20.72 15.36
CA THR A 404 20.02 -21.57 14.37
C THR A 404 20.74 -20.75 13.30
N ALA A 405 20.56 -19.46 13.29
CA ALA A 405 21.14 -18.50 12.36
C ALA A 405 22.34 -17.76 13.02
#